data_d6e21b72d176ad2ce70636f6776c3333
#
_entry.id   d6e21b72d176ad2ce70636f6776c3333
#
_cell.length_a   1.000
_cell.length_b   1.000
_cell.length_c   1.000
_cell.angle_alpha   90.00
_cell.angle_beta   90.00
_cell.angle_gamma   90.00
#
_symmetry.space_group_name_H-M   'P 1'
#
loop_
_entity.id
_entity.type
_entity.pdbx_description
1 polymer ?
#
loop_
_entity_poly.entity_id
_entity_poly.type
_entity_poly.pdbx_seq_one_letter_code
_entity_poly.pdbx_strand_id
1 'polypeptide(L)'
;PSTAEIDRNLASAERAEKDRLTAESIRLQNELRKVPFPRALSVRECGLPLKETRVLIRGNVATPGKRVEPRLLTVLGGKKIDTISVSYQTGSSHGGKVRPWLAELGVKPTLGLRRQLAEWIADKQNPLTARVMMNRLWQEHFGRGIVRSSDNFGRAGIPPTHPELLAWLARDFMDGNWRIKRMHKRIVMSNTYRMSSAEDNPRAQAIDADNEFFWRQNLRRLDAEAIRDSMLAVSGRLNPEMGGRGFFPKLSAEVLETESRPGFGWGNSSATEQSRRSVYIYLKRTLMVPFLEMFDYTNTAESVGTRPVTTVAPQALLLLNSEFANERAVALAGRVRGEAGPDRTKQIDRLFRLAFGRAAKADETTLAKRLLDRRVQKGTDPLQSLCLVVLNLNEFIYVD
;
A
#
# COMPACT_ATOMS: atom_id res chain seq x y z
N PRO A 1 40.86 3.19 -33.56
CA PRO A 1 41.59 4.46 -33.57
C PRO A 1 41.36 5.19 -32.24
N SER A 2 42.47 5.75 -31.71
CA SER A 2 42.37 6.57 -30.49
C SER A 2 41.61 7.88 -30.78
N THR A 3 41.02 8.50 -29.74
CA THR A 3 40.32 9.78 -29.89
C THR A 3 41.21 10.84 -30.60
N ALA A 4 42.53 10.81 -30.34
CA ALA A 4 43.50 11.70 -30.96
C ALA A 4 43.73 11.40 -32.45
N GLU A 5 43.60 10.17 -32.92
CA GLU A 5 43.65 9.82 -34.37
C GLU A 5 42.40 10.22 -35.11
N ILE A 6 41.24 10.11 -34.47
CA ILE A 6 39.94 10.61 -35.01
C ILE A 6 40.03 12.12 -35.16
N ASP A 7 40.53 12.83 -34.16
CA ASP A 7 40.61 14.28 -34.14
C ASP A 7 41.55 14.85 -35.20
N ARG A 8 42.61 14.11 -35.57
CA ARG A 8 43.53 14.53 -36.64
C ARG A 8 42.93 14.45 -38.04
N ASN A 9 41.98 13.53 -38.24
CA ASN A 9 41.40 13.24 -39.55
C ASN A 9 40.03 13.94 -39.82
N LEU A 10 39.53 14.68 -38.85
CA LEU A 10 38.29 15.46 -39.04
C LEU A 10 38.55 16.76 -39.76
N ALA A 11 37.69 17.10 -40.75
CA ALA A 11 37.68 18.40 -41.37
C ALA A 11 37.34 19.53 -40.34
N SER A 12 37.75 20.76 -40.60
CA SER A 12 37.54 21.87 -39.64
C SER A 12 36.09 22.05 -39.21
N ALA A 13 35.15 21.89 -40.14
CA ALA A 13 33.71 21.97 -39.86
C ALA A 13 33.21 20.80 -38.97
N GLU A 14 33.69 19.60 -39.21
CA GLU A 14 33.35 18.39 -38.42
C GLU A 14 33.94 18.47 -37.01
N ARG A 15 35.12 19.06 -36.88
CA ARG A 15 35.75 19.30 -35.58
C ARG A 15 34.95 20.32 -34.76
N ALA A 16 34.51 21.41 -35.35
CA ALA A 16 33.67 22.41 -34.71
C ALA A 16 32.33 21.82 -34.25
N GLU A 17 31.72 20.98 -35.07
CA GLU A 17 30.46 20.28 -34.69
C GLU A 17 30.67 19.28 -33.57
N LYS A 18 31.76 18.53 -33.58
CA LYS A 18 32.15 17.61 -32.48
C LYS A 18 32.33 18.37 -31.17
N ASP A 19 33.03 19.51 -31.20
CA ASP A 19 33.26 20.31 -30.00
C ASP A 19 31.96 20.89 -29.45
N ARG A 20 31.06 21.35 -30.36
CA ARG A 20 29.70 21.78 -30.00
C ARG A 20 28.90 20.69 -29.32
N LEU A 21 28.86 19.51 -29.93
CA LEU A 21 28.11 18.36 -29.37
C LEU A 21 28.72 17.88 -28.04
N THR A 22 30.03 17.94 -27.91
CA THR A 22 30.74 17.60 -26.67
C THR A 22 30.38 18.59 -25.56
N ALA A 23 30.41 19.90 -25.86
CA ALA A 23 30.03 20.93 -24.89
C ALA A 23 28.56 20.80 -24.48
N GLU A 24 27.68 20.51 -25.43
CA GLU A 24 26.26 20.30 -25.15
C GLU A 24 26.04 19.01 -24.29
N SER A 25 26.76 17.94 -24.59
CA SER A 25 26.73 16.72 -23.78
C SER A 25 27.16 16.95 -22.34
N ILE A 26 28.24 17.71 -22.13
CA ILE A 26 28.71 18.10 -20.79
C ILE A 26 27.67 18.97 -20.07
N ARG A 27 27.06 19.92 -20.78
CA ARG A 27 26.00 20.76 -20.23
C ARG A 27 24.82 19.89 -19.76
N LEU A 28 24.31 19.03 -20.63
CA LEU A 28 23.19 18.13 -20.31
C LEU A 28 23.51 17.18 -19.16
N GLN A 29 24.76 16.63 -19.11
CA GLN A 29 25.19 15.80 -17.99
C GLN A 29 25.21 16.60 -16.67
N ASN A 30 25.62 17.84 -16.68
CA ASN A 30 25.62 18.70 -15.50
C ASN A 30 24.20 19.08 -15.07
N GLU A 31 23.28 19.29 -16.00
CA GLU A 31 21.86 19.49 -15.72
C GLU A 31 21.24 18.21 -15.12
N LEU A 32 21.55 17.03 -15.69
CA LEU A 32 21.09 15.74 -15.18
C LEU A 32 21.57 15.47 -13.74
N ARG A 33 22.80 15.89 -13.41
CA ARG A 33 23.34 15.77 -12.04
C ARG A 33 22.59 16.62 -11.02
N LYS A 34 21.94 17.69 -11.45
CA LYS A 34 21.13 18.59 -10.59
C LYS A 34 19.71 18.03 -10.35
N VAL A 35 19.24 17.11 -11.20
CA VAL A 35 17.94 16.47 -11.03
C VAL A 35 18.04 15.41 -9.95
N PRO A 36 17.32 15.52 -8.83
CA PRO A 36 17.32 14.48 -7.81
C PRO A 36 16.64 13.24 -8.36
N PHE A 37 17.43 12.25 -8.75
CA PHE A 37 16.88 10.94 -9.12
C PHE A 37 16.24 10.31 -7.88
N PRO A 38 14.98 9.86 -7.97
CA PRO A 38 14.37 9.09 -6.90
C PRO A 38 15.21 7.83 -6.65
N ARG A 39 15.73 7.70 -5.43
CA ARG A 39 16.47 6.51 -5.01
C ARG A 39 15.50 5.51 -4.42
N ALA A 40 15.53 4.28 -4.91
CA ALA A 40 14.79 3.17 -4.35
C ALA A 40 15.75 2.18 -3.69
N LEU A 41 15.33 1.61 -2.56
CA LEU A 41 16.02 0.46 -1.99
C LEU A 41 15.89 -0.72 -2.96
N SER A 42 17.00 -1.28 -3.36
CA SER A 42 17.04 -2.47 -4.20
C SER A 42 18.02 -3.51 -3.64
N VAL A 43 17.67 -4.77 -3.80
CA VAL A 43 18.56 -5.88 -3.47
C VAL A 43 19.52 -6.08 -4.64
N ARG A 44 20.82 -6.11 -4.38
CA ARG A 44 21.83 -6.40 -5.39
C ARG A 44 22.77 -7.52 -4.92
N GLU A 45 23.40 -8.19 -5.86
CA GLU A 45 24.45 -9.16 -5.54
C GLU A 45 25.69 -8.45 -4.99
N CYS A 46 26.32 -9.06 -3.98
CA CYS A 46 27.50 -8.49 -3.32
C CYS A 46 28.82 -8.73 -4.10
N GLY A 47 28.72 -9.26 -5.32
CA GLY A 47 29.87 -9.56 -6.18
C GLY A 47 30.30 -11.03 -6.14
N LEU A 48 31.40 -11.34 -6.88
CA LEU A 48 31.99 -12.67 -6.98
C LEU A 48 33.27 -12.73 -6.16
N PRO A 49 33.65 -13.92 -5.66
CA PRO A 49 32.90 -15.18 -5.69
C PRO A 49 31.78 -15.24 -4.69
N LEU A 50 30.79 -16.12 -4.91
CA LEU A 50 29.76 -16.40 -3.93
C LEU A 50 30.38 -16.94 -2.65
N LYS A 51 29.92 -16.46 -1.51
CA LYS A 51 30.25 -17.09 -0.23
C LYS A 51 29.71 -18.52 -0.21
N GLU A 52 30.49 -19.45 0.25
CA GLU A 52 30.07 -20.83 0.44
C GLU A 52 28.92 -20.89 1.43
N THR A 53 27.81 -21.50 1.03
CA THR A 53 26.63 -21.69 1.90
C THR A 53 26.62 -23.14 2.38
N ARG A 54 26.44 -23.34 3.68
CA ARG A 54 26.39 -24.67 4.31
C ARG A 54 25.09 -24.81 5.12
N VAL A 55 24.60 -26.03 5.25
CA VAL A 55 23.54 -26.35 6.20
C VAL A 55 24.08 -26.14 7.61
N LEU A 56 23.39 -25.33 8.40
CA LEU A 56 23.76 -25.10 9.79
C LEU A 56 23.11 -26.20 10.66
N ILE A 57 23.94 -27.04 11.30
CA ILE A 57 23.42 -28.11 12.15
C ILE A 57 22.68 -27.48 13.34
N ARG A 58 21.39 -27.83 13.49
CA ARG A 58 20.48 -27.23 14.49
C ARG A 58 20.44 -25.68 14.44
N GLY A 59 20.67 -25.08 13.28
CA GLY A 59 20.69 -23.62 13.13
C GLY A 59 21.92 -22.91 13.70
N ASN A 60 22.91 -23.63 14.22
CA ASN A 60 24.08 -23.03 14.84
C ASN A 60 25.16 -22.69 13.82
N VAL A 61 25.54 -21.42 13.73
CA VAL A 61 26.57 -20.89 12.82
C VAL A 61 27.95 -21.49 13.10
N ALA A 62 28.26 -21.85 14.34
CA ALA A 62 29.53 -22.44 14.73
C ALA A 62 29.70 -23.92 14.31
N THR A 63 28.61 -24.58 13.89
CA THR A 63 28.64 -25.97 13.45
C THR A 63 28.18 -26.11 11.99
N PRO A 64 28.95 -25.65 11.01
CA PRO A 64 28.63 -25.76 9.60
C PRO A 64 28.67 -27.20 9.13
N GLY A 65 27.60 -27.69 8.53
CA GLY A 65 27.51 -29.02 7.94
C GLY A 65 27.80 -29.03 6.45
N LYS A 66 27.05 -29.84 5.70
CA LYS A 66 27.24 -30.04 4.25
C LYS A 66 27.09 -28.75 3.47
N ARG A 67 27.99 -28.52 2.50
CA ARG A 67 27.85 -27.45 1.51
C ARG A 67 26.60 -27.64 0.64
N VAL A 68 25.92 -26.56 0.34
CA VAL A 68 24.75 -26.53 -0.53
C VAL A 68 24.93 -25.56 -1.68
N GLU A 69 24.49 -25.97 -2.85
CA GLU A 69 24.48 -25.13 -4.05
C GLU A 69 23.14 -24.40 -4.17
N PRO A 70 23.12 -23.19 -4.76
CA PRO A 70 21.88 -22.48 -5.04
C PRO A 70 20.94 -23.34 -5.89
N ARG A 71 19.67 -23.47 -5.47
CA ARG A 71 18.65 -24.17 -6.26
C ARG A 71 17.26 -23.66 -5.94
N LEU A 72 16.36 -23.82 -6.90
CA LEU A 72 14.95 -23.53 -6.72
C LEU A 72 14.25 -24.67 -5.95
N LEU A 73 13.07 -24.41 -5.41
CA LEU A 73 12.32 -25.38 -4.60
C LEU A 73 11.86 -26.55 -5.49
N THR A 74 12.44 -27.72 -5.29
CA THR A 74 12.13 -28.92 -6.09
C THR A 74 10.69 -29.37 -5.95
N VAL A 75 10.08 -29.22 -4.77
CA VAL A 75 8.67 -29.53 -4.53
C VAL A 75 7.71 -28.70 -5.40
N LEU A 76 8.15 -27.54 -5.89
CA LEU A 76 7.41 -26.69 -6.82
C LEU A 76 7.96 -26.76 -8.25
N GLY A 77 8.56 -27.88 -8.66
CA GLY A 77 9.14 -28.07 -9.99
C GLY A 77 10.44 -27.29 -10.24
N GLY A 78 11.04 -26.72 -9.19
CA GLY A 78 12.28 -25.95 -9.31
C GLY A 78 13.49 -26.82 -9.69
N LYS A 79 14.25 -26.37 -10.68
CA LYS A 79 15.48 -27.01 -11.15
C LYS A 79 16.72 -26.48 -10.39
N LYS A 80 17.85 -27.17 -10.56
CA LYS A 80 19.14 -26.62 -10.17
C LYS A 80 19.38 -25.31 -10.91
N ILE A 81 19.90 -24.32 -10.23
CA ILE A 81 20.27 -23.06 -10.85
C ILE A 81 21.65 -23.24 -11.48
N ASP A 82 21.76 -23.04 -12.78
CA ASP A 82 23.02 -23.00 -13.45
C ASP A 82 23.70 -21.66 -13.21
N THR A 83 24.90 -21.69 -12.66
CA THR A 83 25.70 -20.48 -12.50
C THR A 83 26.17 -20.02 -13.88
N ILE A 84 25.45 -19.11 -14.47
CA ILE A 84 25.85 -18.44 -15.70
C ILE A 84 26.75 -17.28 -15.27
N SER A 85 27.99 -17.28 -15.67
CA SER A 85 28.82 -16.08 -15.60
C SER A 85 28.27 -15.06 -16.60
N VAL A 86 27.31 -14.28 -16.17
CA VAL A 86 26.82 -13.17 -16.98
C VAL A 86 27.84 -12.06 -16.83
N SER A 87 28.83 -12.04 -17.72
CA SER A 87 29.39 -10.76 -18.11
C SER A 87 28.24 -9.89 -18.54
N TYR A 88 28.13 -8.68 -18.02
CA TYR A 88 27.07 -7.75 -18.43
C TYR A 88 27.15 -7.49 -19.94
N GLN A 89 26.67 -8.43 -20.71
CA GLN A 89 26.13 -8.10 -21.99
C GLN A 89 24.77 -7.48 -21.68
N THR A 90 24.71 -6.17 -21.70
CA THR A 90 23.47 -5.43 -21.78
C THR A 90 22.82 -5.78 -23.10
N GLY A 91 22.37 -7.03 -23.21
CA GLY A 91 21.52 -7.45 -24.28
C GLY A 91 20.16 -6.86 -24.05
N SER A 92 19.93 -5.69 -24.59
CA SER A 92 18.62 -5.44 -25.14
C SER A 92 18.48 -6.47 -26.28
N SER A 93 17.28 -7.03 -26.45
CA SER A 93 16.85 -7.82 -27.61
C SER A 93 17.03 -7.09 -28.96
N HIS A 94 17.79 -6.03 -29.01
CA HIS A 94 18.09 -5.12 -30.09
C HIS A 94 19.59 -4.77 -30.16
N GLY A 95 20.50 -5.74 -29.95
CA GLY A 95 21.90 -5.61 -30.36
C GLY A 95 22.74 -4.45 -29.79
N GLY A 96 22.37 -3.96 -28.60
CA GLY A 96 23.02 -2.76 -28.02
C GLY A 96 24.27 -3.07 -27.22
N LYS A 97 25.35 -2.38 -27.52
CA LYS A 97 26.62 -2.34 -26.76
C LYS A 97 26.37 -1.92 -25.29
N VAL A 98 27.17 -2.49 -24.37
CA VAL A 98 27.21 -2.07 -22.95
C VAL A 98 27.23 -0.54 -22.86
N ARG A 99 26.26 0.05 -22.19
CA ARG A 99 26.28 1.51 -22.00
C ARG A 99 27.42 1.86 -21.03
N PRO A 100 28.41 2.70 -21.45
CA PRO A 100 29.62 2.98 -20.67
C PRO A 100 29.35 3.45 -19.24
N TRP A 101 28.24 4.18 -19.02
CA TRP A 101 27.83 4.70 -17.72
C TRP A 101 27.48 3.64 -16.67
N LEU A 102 27.18 2.39 -17.08
CA LEU A 102 26.94 1.28 -16.14
C LEU A 102 28.25 0.83 -15.49
N ALA A 103 29.37 0.92 -16.17
CA ALA A 103 30.68 0.64 -15.60
C ALA A 103 31.08 1.71 -14.56
N GLU A 104 30.74 2.98 -14.81
CA GLU A 104 30.97 4.10 -13.89
C GLU A 104 30.15 3.96 -12.59
N LEU A 105 29.00 3.27 -12.62
CA LEU A 105 28.20 2.97 -11.44
C LEU A 105 28.78 1.82 -10.58
N GLY A 106 29.95 1.30 -10.90
CA GLY A 106 30.60 0.19 -10.18
C GLY A 106 29.78 -1.10 -10.20
N VAL A 107 29.03 -1.34 -11.26
CA VAL A 107 28.22 -2.55 -11.43
C VAL A 107 29.16 -3.75 -11.64
N LYS A 108 29.18 -4.66 -10.67
CA LYS A 108 30.03 -5.85 -10.70
C LYS A 108 29.38 -6.99 -11.49
N PRO A 109 30.17 -7.94 -12.04
CA PRO A 109 29.63 -9.12 -12.67
C PRO A 109 28.67 -9.88 -11.74
N THR A 110 27.61 -10.43 -12.29
CA THR A 110 26.59 -11.21 -11.56
C THR A 110 26.54 -12.65 -12.09
N LEU A 111 26.18 -13.59 -11.24
CA LEU A 111 25.90 -14.98 -11.64
C LEU A 111 24.48 -15.17 -12.18
N GLY A 112 23.68 -14.12 -12.22
CA GLY A 112 22.30 -14.17 -12.71
C GLY A 112 21.34 -14.95 -11.82
N LEU A 113 21.72 -15.30 -10.59
CA LEU A 113 20.89 -16.10 -9.67
C LEU A 113 19.56 -15.44 -9.34
N ARG A 114 19.57 -14.14 -9.09
CA ARG A 114 18.37 -13.36 -8.80
C ARG A 114 17.43 -13.29 -9.99
N ARG A 115 17.98 -13.20 -11.20
CA ARG A 115 17.20 -13.21 -12.43
C ARG A 115 16.51 -14.56 -12.59
N GLN A 116 17.23 -15.67 -12.43
CA GLN A 116 16.64 -17.01 -12.53
C GLN A 116 15.56 -17.25 -11.47
N LEU A 117 15.76 -16.76 -10.24
CA LEU A 117 14.73 -16.79 -9.20
C LEU A 117 13.49 -15.96 -9.61
N ALA A 118 13.70 -14.77 -10.14
CA ALA A 118 12.60 -13.91 -10.58
C ALA A 118 11.80 -14.51 -11.75
N GLU A 119 12.51 -15.09 -12.73
CA GLU A 119 11.90 -15.80 -13.87
C GLU A 119 11.09 -17.00 -13.39
N TRP A 120 11.61 -17.80 -12.45
CA TRP A 120 10.86 -18.92 -11.87
C TRP A 120 9.65 -18.48 -11.04
N ILE A 121 9.76 -17.40 -10.26
CA ILE A 121 8.63 -16.85 -9.51
C ILE A 121 7.51 -16.42 -10.48
N ALA A 122 7.87 -15.80 -11.61
CA ALA A 122 6.93 -15.31 -12.62
C ALA A 122 6.52 -16.37 -13.66
N ASP A 123 7.06 -17.57 -13.56
CA ASP A 123 6.74 -18.65 -14.50
C ASP A 123 5.25 -19.05 -14.39
N LYS A 124 4.59 -19.21 -15.53
CA LYS A 124 3.18 -19.69 -15.59
C LYS A 124 3.01 -21.10 -15.03
N GLN A 125 4.07 -21.89 -14.96
CA GLN A 125 4.08 -23.22 -14.33
C GLN A 125 4.28 -23.17 -12.81
N ASN A 126 4.65 -22.02 -12.25
CA ASN A 126 4.74 -21.88 -10.80
C ASN A 126 3.33 -21.96 -10.19
N PRO A 127 3.03 -22.97 -9.36
CA PRO A 127 1.67 -23.20 -8.88
C PRO A 127 1.20 -22.19 -7.84
N LEU A 128 2.10 -21.40 -7.25
CA LEU A 128 1.78 -20.56 -6.09
C LEU A 128 1.62 -19.08 -6.43
N THR A 129 2.52 -18.49 -7.19
CA THR A 129 2.60 -17.02 -7.35
C THR A 129 1.27 -16.40 -7.75
N ALA A 130 0.63 -16.92 -8.82
CA ALA A 130 -0.64 -16.37 -9.28
C ALA A 130 -1.78 -16.66 -8.29
N ARG A 131 -1.81 -17.84 -7.66
CA ARG A 131 -2.82 -18.18 -6.65
C ARG A 131 -2.71 -17.29 -5.41
N VAL A 132 -1.51 -17.08 -4.90
CA VAL A 132 -1.28 -16.20 -3.74
C VAL A 132 -1.69 -14.77 -4.06
N MET A 133 -1.35 -14.26 -5.25
CA MET A 133 -1.75 -12.92 -5.67
C MET A 133 -3.26 -12.77 -5.78
N MET A 134 -3.93 -13.75 -6.39
CA MET A 134 -5.39 -13.73 -6.52
C MET A 134 -6.09 -13.86 -5.17
N ASN A 135 -5.56 -14.67 -4.27
CA ASN A 135 -6.08 -14.78 -2.91
C ASN A 135 -5.98 -13.47 -2.14
N ARG A 136 -4.86 -12.75 -2.28
CA ARG A 136 -4.69 -11.42 -1.65
C ARG A 136 -5.65 -10.40 -2.24
N LEU A 137 -5.79 -10.33 -3.58
CA LEU A 137 -6.77 -9.43 -4.20
C LEU A 137 -8.20 -9.75 -3.75
N TRP A 138 -8.56 -11.02 -3.66
CA TRP A 138 -9.85 -11.47 -3.13
C TRP A 138 -10.05 -11.03 -1.69
N GLN A 139 -9.04 -11.26 -0.84
CA GLN A 139 -9.05 -10.85 0.57
C GLN A 139 -9.27 -9.35 0.75
N GLU A 140 -8.62 -8.51 -0.07
CA GLU A 140 -8.81 -7.05 -0.01
C GLU A 140 -10.23 -6.62 -0.39
N HIS A 141 -10.92 -7.37 -1.25
CA HIS A 141 -12.28 -7.07 -1.65
C HIS A 141 -13.33 -7.62 -0.69
N PHE A 142 -13.14 -8.82 -0.17
CA PHE A 142 -14.12 -9.54 0.64
C PHE A 142 -13.77 -9.60 2.14
N GLY A 143 -12.65 -9.01 2.54
CA GLY A 143 -12.15 -9.06 3.93
C GLY A 143 -11.53 -10.40 4.32
N ARG A 144 -11.71 -11.44 3.50
CA ARG A 144 -11.24 -12.81 3.74
C ARG A 144 -10.77 -13.45 2.44
N GLY A 145 -9.61 -14.13 2.47
CA GLY A 145 -9.11 -14.88 1.33
C GLY A 145 -9.88 -16.20 1.10
N ILE A 146 -9.87 -16.69 -0.14
CA ILE A 146 -10.32 -18.06 -0.48
C ILE A 146 -9.50 -19.08 0.28
N VAL A 147 -8.20 -18.84 0.45
CA VAL A 147 -7.32 -19.49 1.42
C VAL A 147 -7.17 -18.54 2.61
N ARG A 148 -7.68 -18.95 3.77
CA ARG A 148 -7.67 -18.12 4.99
C ARG A 148 -6.27 -17.86 5.52
N SER A 149 -5.38 -18.85 5.47
CA SER A 149 -3.96 -18.69 5.80
C SER A 149 -3.20 -18.04 4.65
N SER A 150 -3.41 -16.73 4.43
CA SER A 150 -2.91 -15.98 3.25
C SER A 150 -1.38 -15.98 3.12
N ASP A 151 -0.67 -16.22 4.19
CA ASP A 151 0.80 -16.34 4.29
C ASP A 151 1.30 -17.78 4.28
N ASN A 152 0.38 -18.77 4.34
CA ASN A 152 0.72 -20.19 4.36
C ASN A 152 -0.18 -21.01 3.42
N PHE A 153 0.30 -21.24 2.21
CA PHE A 153 -0.30 -22.10 1.19
C PHE A 153 0.25 -23.53 1.22
N GLY A 154 1.04 -23.84 2.24
CA GLY A 154 1.66 -25.14 2.41
C GLY A 154 0.75 -26.14 3.11
N ARG A 155 1.32 -27.32 3.42
CA ARG A 155 0.60 -28.45 4.04
C ARG A 155 0.00 -28.11 5.42
N ALA A 156 0.60 -27.19 6.15
CA ALA A 156 0.12 -26.72 7.46
C ALA A 156 -0.84 -25.51 7.34
N GLY A 157 -1.14 -25.07 6.12
CA GLY A 157 -2.12 -24.01 5.86
C GLY A 157 -3.55 -24.54 5.81
N ILE A 158 -4.50 -23.64 5.71
CA ILE A 158 -5.93 -23.95 5.59
C ILE A 158 -6.25 -24.17 4.09
N PRO A 159 -6.92 -25.25 3.71
CA PRO A 159 -7.33 -25.49 2.33
C PRO A 159 -8.23 -24.36 1.78
N PRO A 160 -8.21 -24.12 0.47
CA PRO A 160 -9.10 -23.13 -0.15
C PRO A 160 -10.56 -23.58 -0.05
N THR A 161 -11.48 -22.64 0.27
CA THR A 161 -12.93 -22.91 0.26
C THR A 161 -13.47 -23.15 -1.15
N HIS A 162 -12.85 -22.52 -2.16
CA HIS A 162 -13.23 -22.60 -3.58
C HIS A 162 -11.99 -22.88 -4.43
N PRO A 163 -11.48 -24.12 -4.47
CA PRO A 163 -10.22 -24.45 -5.15
C PRO A 163 -10.28 -24.21 -6.66
N GLU A 164 -11.40 -24.52 -7.30
CA GLU A 164 -11.58 -24.32 -8.74
C GLU A 164 -11.63 -22.84 -9.12
N LEU A 165 -12.34 -22.02 -8.32
CA LEU A 165 -12.38 -20.57 -8.50
C LEU A 165 -10.98 -19.96 -8.38
N LEU A 166 -10.22 -20.35 -7.35
CA LEU A 166 -8.87 -19.85 -7.15
C LEU A 166 -7.95 -20.24 -8.32
N ALA A 167 -8.07 -21.48 -8.81
CA ALA A 167 -7.29 -21.93 -9.96
C ALA A 167 -7.66 -21.19 -11.24
N TRP A 168 -8.96 -20.94 -11.46
CA TRP A 168 -9.45 -20.17 -12.61
C TRP A 168 -9.00 -18.72 -12.56
N LEU A 169 -9.14 -18.04 -11.42
CA LEU A 169 -8.66 -16.66 -11.23
C LEU A 169 -7.16 -16.55 -11.47
N ALA A 170 -6.38 -17.51 -10.97
CA ALA A 170 -4.93 -17.53 -11.17
C ALA A 170 -4.56 -17.68 -12.65
N ARG A 171 -5.22 -18.56 -13.38
CA ARG A 171 -5.02 -18.74 -14.81
C ARG A 171 -5.41 -17.50 -15.60
N ASP A 172 -6.59 -16.94 -15.36
CA ASP A 172 -7.07 -15.73 -16.02
C ASP A 172 -6.15 -14.53 -15.77
N PHE A 173 -5.57 -14.44 -14.57
CA PHE A 173 -4.58 -13.41 -14.24
C PHE A 173 -3.30 -13.54 -15.08
N MET A 174 -2.75 -14.75 -15.16
CA MET A 174 -1.56 -15.03 -15.98
C MET A 174 -1.79 -14.79 -17.46
N ASP A 175 -2.93 -15.29 -17.99
CA ASP A 175 -3.30 -15.12 -19.40
C ASP A 175 -3.64 -13.67 -19.75
N GLY A 176 -4.08 -12.90 -18.75
CA GLY A 176 -4.27 -11.45 -18.85
C GLY A 176 -3.01 -10.61 -18.68
N ASN A 177 -1.81 -11.19 -18.83
CA ASN A 177 -0.52 -10.52 -18.66
C ASN A 177 -0.34 -9.86 -17.29
N TRP A 178 -0.75 -10.53 -16.24
CA TRP A 178 -0.56 -10.10 -14.85
C TRP A 178 -1.13 -8.70 -14.55
N ARG A 179 -2.23 -8.31 -15.21
CA ARG A 179 -2.85 -6.98 -15.06
C ARG A 179 -3.75 -6.93 -13.84
N ILE A 180 -3.25 -6.40 -12.74
CA ILE A 180 -3.97 -6.27 -11.46
C ILE A 180 -5.28 -5.47 -11.62
N LYS A 181 -5.27 -4.33 -12.32
CA LYS A 181 -6.48 -3.51 -12.54
C LYS A 181 -7.59 -4.26 -13.26
N ARG A 182 -7.25 -5.17 -14.18
CA ARG A 182 -8.22 -6.03 -14.87
C ARG A 182 -8.91 -6.97 -13.87
N MET A 183 -8.15 -7.54 -12.94
CA MET A 183 -8.70 -8.44 -11.92
C MET A 183 -9.57 -7.71 -10.90
N HIS A 184 -9.17 -6.52 -10.44
CA HIS A 184 -10.04 -5.66 -9.63
C HIS A 184 -11.39 -5.43 -10.31
N LYS A 185 -11.37 -4.98 -11.58
CA LYS A 185 -12.61 -4.78 -12.35
C LYS A 185 -13.45 -6.04 -12.42
N ARG A 186 -12.84 -7.20 -12.65
CA ARG A 186 -13.55 -8.48 -12.73
C ARG A 186 -14.22 -8.86 -11.41
N ILE A 187 -13.53 -8.66 -10.29
CA ILE A 187 -14.06 -8.93 -8.95
C ILE A 187 -15.23 -8.00 -8.63
N VAL A 188 -15.07 -6.68 -8.77
CA VAL A 188 -16.11 -5.71 -8.41
C VAL A 188 -17.34 -5.77 -9.32
N MET A 189 -17.20 -6.31 -10.53
CA MET A 189 -18.30 -6.53 -11.47
C MET A 189 -19.01 -7.87 -11.24
N SER A 190 -18.52 -8.73 -10.34
CA SER A 190 -19.16 -10.01 -10.04
C SER A 190 -20.45 -9.82 -9.22
N ASN A 191 -21.39 -10.77 -9.38
CA ASN A 191 -22.60 -10.77 -8.57
C ASN A 191 -22.28 -10.96 -7.08
N THR A 192 -21.28 -11.78 -6.75
CA THR A 192 -20.82 -12.00 -5.38
C THR A 192 -20.40 -10.70 -4.68
N TYR A 193 -19.66 -9.82 -5.37
CA TYR A 193 -19.25 -8.53 -4.81
C TYR A 193 -20.41 -7.55 -4.63
N ARG A 194 -21.46 -7.68 -5.47
CA ARG A 194 -22.62 -6.79 -5.49
C ARG A 194 -23.76 -7.24 -4.59
N MET A 195 -23.60 -8.34 -3.85
CA MET A 195 -24.58 -8.77 -2.85
C MET A 195 -24.61 -7.79 -1.67
N SER A 196 -25.78 -7.69 -1.03
CA SER A 196 -25.94 -6.91 0.20
C SER A 196 -25.30 -7.64 1.39
N SER A 197 -24.78 -6.88 2.34
CA SER A 197 -24.34 -7.39 3.64
C SER A 197 -25.55 -7.62 4.59
N ALA A 198 -26.64 -6.91 4.36
CA ALA A 198 -27.85 -6.97 5.16
C ALA A 198 -28.84 -8.06 4.68
N GLU A 199 -28.40 -9.01 3.87
CA GLU A 199 -29.23 -10.14 3.43
C GLU A 199 -29.62 -11.02 4.61
N ASP A 200 -30.93 -11.19 4.81
CA ASP A 200 -31.49 -12.07 5.81
C ASP A 200 -31.93 -13.39 5.16
N ASN A 201 -31.11 -14.41 5.31
CA ASN A 201 -31.40 -15.76 4.84
C ASN A 201 -31.13 -16.77 5.97
N PRO A 202 -32.15 -17.09 6.79
CA PRO A 202 -31.99 -17.99 7.94
C PRO A 202 -31.43 -19.36 7.59
N ARG A 203 -31.75 -19.88 6.39
CA ARG A 203 -31.22 -21.17 5.93
C ARG A 203 -29.72 -21.09 5.64
N ALA A 204 -29.28 -20.07 4.94
CA ALA A 204 -27.86 -19.85 4.65
C ALA A 204 -27.08 -19.58 5.95
N GLN A 205 -27.66 -18.78 6.86
CA GLN A 205 -27.09 -18.50 8.18
C GLN A 205 -26.94 -19.77 9.04
N ALA A 206 -27.88 -20.71 8.97
CA ALA A 206 -27.79 -21.97 9.71
C ALA A 206 -26.73 -22.91 9.15
N ILE A 207 -26.45 -22.85 7.83
CA ILE A 207 -25.47 -23.72 7.16
C ILE A 207 -24.06 -23.10 7.21
N ASP A 208 -23.96 -21.80 7.01
CA ASP A 208 -22.70 -21.06 6.87
C ASP A 208 -22.78 -19.71 7.60
N ALA A 209 -22.82 -19.79 8.94
CA ALA A 209 -22.90 -18.63 9.82
C ALA A 209 -21.75 -17.63 9.60
N ASP A 210 -20.54 -18.15 9.33
CA ASP A 210 -19.33 -17.37 9.13
C ASP A 210 -19.17 -16.82 7.70
N ASN A 211 -20.16 -17.07 6.83
CA ASN A 211 -20.13 -16.66 5.42
C ASN A 211 -18.84 -17.11 4.70
N GLU A 212 -18.42 -18.34 4.89
CA GLU A 212 -17.23 -18.91 4.24
C GLU A 212 -17.41 -19.07 2.73
N PHE A 213 -18.65 -19.30 2.30
CA PHE A 213 -19.03 -19.51 0.91
C PHE A 213 -19.56 -18.26 0.23
N PHE A 214 -19.44 -17.08 0.89
CA PHE A 214 -19.80 -15.78 0.32
C PHE A 214 -21.26 -15.71 -0.16
N TRP A 215 -22.22 -16.21 0.64
CA TRP A 215 -23.65 -16.13 0.32
C TRP A 215 -24.24 -14.72 0.52
N ARG A 216 -23.51 -13.82 1.19
CA ARG A 216 -23.76 -12.38 1.32
C ARG A 216 -22.44 -11.61 1.30
N GLN A 217 -22.50 -10.28 1.20
CA GLN A 217 -21.30 -9.45 1.42
C GLN A 217 -20.98 -9.40 2.93
N ASN A 218 -19.73 -9.29 3.28
CA ASN A 218 -19.29 -9.09 4.65
C ASN A 218 -19.28 -7.61 5.00
N LEU A 219 -19.91 -7.22 6.11
CA LEU A 219 -19.68 -5.90 6.69
C LEU A 219 -18.22 -5.79 7.10
N ARG A 220 -17.51 -4.78 6.59
CA ARG A 220 -16.08 -4.64 6.81
C ARG A 220 -15.73 -3.26 7.35
N ARG A 221 -14.98 -3.23 8.46
CA ARG A 221 -14.41 -1.98 8.95
C ARG A 221 -13.33 -1.48 7.97
N LEU A 222 -13.30 -0.18 7.74
CA LEU A 222 -12.23 0.48 7.00
C LEU A 222 -10.91 0.35 7.76
N ASP A 223 -9.81 0.26 7.02
CA ASP A 223 -8.47 0.34 7.58
C ASP A 223 -8.18 1.73 8.16
N ALA A 224 -7.28 1.81 9.12
CA ALA A 224 -6.90 3.06 9.81
C ALA A 224 -6.59 4.20 8.84
N GLU A 225 -5.86 3.89 7.76
CA GLU A 225 -5.51 4.85 6.72
C GLU A 225 -6.74 5.33 5.96
N ALA A 226 -7.67 4.43 5.65
CA ALA A 226 -8.90 4.77 4.93
C ALA A 226 -9.84 5.61 5.80
N ILE A 227 -9.97 5.32 7.10
CA ILE A 227 -10.75 6.13 8.05
C ILE A 227 -10.21 7.56 8.08
N ARG A 228 -8.88 7.72 8.28
CA ARG A 228 -8.25 9.03 8.30
C ARG A 228 -8.43 9.79 6.98
N ASP A 229 -8.21 9.13 5.86
CA ASP A 229 -8.33 9.72 4.53
C ASP A 229 -9.79 10.11 4.23
N SER A 230 -10.78 9.31 4.65
CA SER A 230 -12.21 9.62 4.54
C SER A 230 -12.57 10.87 5.35
N MET A 231 -12.09 11.00 6.60
CA MET A 231 -12.30 12.20 7.41
C MET A 231 -11.71 13.46 6.76
N LEU A 232 -10.54 13.36 6.13
CA LEU A 232 -9.93 14.46 5.36
C LEU A 232 -10.75 14.79 4.12
N ALA A 233 -11.23 13.78 3.40
CA ALA A 233 -11.99 13.94 2.16
C ALA A 233 -13.34 14.61 2.40
N VAL A 234 -14.11 14.12 3.36
CA VAL A 234 -15.45 14.67 3.65
C VAL A 234 -15.37 16.07 4.24
N SER A 235 -14.32 16.37 5.01
CA SER A 235 -14.06 17.73 5.53
C SER A 235 -13.48 18.70 4.49
N GLY A 236 -13.21 18.23 3.25
CA GLY A 236 -12.63 19.04 2.18
C GLY A 236 -11.16 19.42 2.40
N ARG A 237 -10.45 18.65 3.22
CA ARG A 237 -9.06 18.91 3.59
C ARG A 237 -8.05 17.93 2.99
N LEU A 238 -8.51 16.91 2.26
CA LEU A 238 -7.61 15.94 1.64
C LEU A 238 -6.77 16.59 0.55
N ASN A 239 -5.45 16.48 0.69
CA ASN A 239 -4.50 16.81 -0.38
C ASN A 239 -4.29 15.56 -1.26
N PRO A 240 -4.73 15.56 -2.53
CA PRO A 240 -4.63 14.41 -3.43
C PRO A 240 -3.24 14.24 -4.07
N GLU A 241 -2.27 15.10 -3.76
CA GLU A 241 -0.95 15.05 -4.36
C GLU A 241 -0.29 13.68 -4.19
N MET A 242 0.20 13.13 -5.30
CA MET A 242 0.80 11.81 -5.36
C MET A 242 2.32 11.88 -5.54
N GLY A 243 3.01 10.89 -4.96
CA GLY A 243 4.47 10.79 -5.06
C GLY A 243 5.20 11.65 -4.01
N GLY A 244 6.50 11.79 -4.18
CA GLY A 244 7.34 12.55 -3.26
C GLY A 244 7.68 11.82 -1.95
N ARG A 245 8.21 12.57 -0.99
CA ARG A 245 8.61 12.05 0.33
C ARG A 245 7.40 11.83 1.21
N GLY A 246 7.55 10.94 2.20
CA GLY A 246 6.59 10.79 3.29
C GLY A 246 6.53 12.05 4.17
N PHE A 247 5.38 12.24 4.84
CA PHE A 247 5.19 13.35 5.78
C PHE A 247 5.11 12.81 7.22
N PHE A 248 5.41 13.71 8.17
CA PHE A 248 5.33 13.46 9.60
C PHE A 248 4.02 14.05 10.12
N PRO A 249 3.05 13.22 10.56
CA PRO A 249 1.88 13.73 11.27
C PRO A 249 2.26 14.37 12.60
N LYS A 250 1.44 15.31 13.06
CA LYS A 250 1.59 15.93 14.37
C LYS A 250 1.38 14.86 15.45
N LEU A 251 2.33 14.73 16.35
CA LEU A 251 2.23 13.91 17.55
C LEU A 251 2.27 14.83 18.79
N SER A 252 1.58 14.42 19.85
CA SER A 252 1.64 15.13 21.12
C SER A 252 3.00 14.93 21.80
N ALA A 253 3.34 15.82 22.74
CA ALA A 253 4.58 15.73 23.50
C ALA A 253 4.68 14.40 24.26
N GLU A 254 3.57 13.97 24.87
CA GLU A 254 3.48 12.71 25.63
C GLU A 254 3.82 11.48 24.76
N VAL A 255 3.38 11.48 23.51
CA VAL A 255 3.69 10.40 22.55
C VAL A 255 5.18 10.42 22.20
N LEU A 256 5.76 11.60 21.97
CA LEU A 256 7.18 11.71 21.65
C LEU A 256 8.07 11.31 22.83
N GLU A 257 7.63 11.55 24.08
CA GLU A 257 8.33 11.20 25.31
C GLU A 257 8.34 9.68 25.60
N THR A 258 7.55 8.88 24.90
CA THR A 258 7.61 7.41 25.04
C THR A 258 8.90 6.81 24.49
N GLU A 259 9.65 7.56 23.68
CA GLU A 259 10.93 7.12 23.16
C GLU A 259 12.09 7.40 24.11
N SER A 260 13.11 6.54 24.08
CA SER A 260 14.36 6.73 24.86
C SER A 260 15.10 8.04 24.52
N ARG A 261 14.84 8.60 23.34
CA ARG A 261 15.29 9.92 22.89
C ARG A 261 14.09 10.65 22.28
N PRO A 262 13.36 11.46 23.10
CA PRO A 262 12.14 12.12 22.67
C PRO A 262 12.29 12.89 21.36
N GLY A 263 11.44 12.58 20.38
CA GLY A 263 11.42 13.23 19.07
C GLY A 263 12.63 12.99 18.17
N PHE A 264 13.60 12.18 18.56
CA PHE A 264 14.76 11.89 17.72
C PHE A 264 14.35 11.16 16.42
N GLY A 265 14.71 11.74 15.28
CA GLY A 265 14.36 11.19 13.97
C GLY A 265 12.88 11.36 13.58
N TRP A 266 12.09 12.12 14.34
CA TRP A 266 10.78 12.61 13.95
C TRP A 266 10.89 14.03 13.43
N GLY A 267 10.36 14.29 12.22
CA GLY A 267 10.39 15.60 11.58
C GLY A 267 9.06 16.35 11.73
N ASN A 268 9.03 17.54 11.17
CA ASN A 268 7.82 18.35 11.05
C ASN A 268 7.44 18.49 9.59
N SER A 269 6.16 18.41 9.31
CA SER A 269 5.59 18.67 7.99
C SER A 269 4.58 19.80 8.06
N SER A 270 4.42 20.54 6.96
CA SER A 270 3.41 21.59 6.84
C SER A 270 2.00 21.02 6.97
N ALA A 271 1.01 21.84 7.32
CA ALA A 271 -0.39 21.43 7.39
C ALA A 271 -0.91 20.85 6.07
N THR A 272 -0.42 21.37 4.93
CA THR A 272 -0.75 20.86 3.60
C THR A 272 -0.21 19.46 3.36
N GLU A 273 1.04 19.19 3.76
CA GLU A 273 1.64 17.85 3.68
C GLU A 273 0.94 16.88 4.63
N GLN A 274 0.65 17.29 5.84
CA GLN A 274 -0.09 16.48 6.82
C GLN A 274 -1.52 16.13 6.37
N SER A 275 -2.06 16.85 5.40
CA SER A 275 -3.37 16.58 4.80
C SER A 275 -3.31 15.60 3.62
N ARG A 276 -2.14 15.08 3.25
CA ARG A 276 -2.00 14.04 2.21
C ARG A 276 -2.56 12.71 2.67
N ARG A 277 -2.77 11.82 1.68
CA ARG A 277 -3.22 10.44 1.94
C ARG A 277 -2.30 9.73 2.92
N SER A 278 -2.90 8.92 3.79
CA SER A 278 -2.21 8.20 4.86
C SER A 278 -1.13 7.23 4.38
N VAL A 279 -1.19 6.79 3.13
CA VAL A 279 -0.11 5.97 2.51
C VAL A 279 1.23 6.70 2.48
N TYR A 280 1.25 8.02 2.62
CA TYR A 280 2.47 8.84 2.68
C TYR A 280 2.93 9.17 4.12
N ILE A 281 2.27 8.66 5.15
CA ILE A 281 2.71 8.83 6.53
C ILE A 281 4.09 8.19 6.70
N TYR A 282 5.03 8.95 7.27
CA TYR A 282 6.31 8.40 7.70
C TYR A 282 6.09 7.44 8.88
N LEU A 283 6.52 6.20 8.72
CA LEU A 283 6.41 5.17 9.75
C LEU A 283 7.78 4.94 10.40
N LYS A 284 7.84 5.13 11.69
CA LYS A 284 9.01 4.81 12.50
C LYS A 284 8.71 3.53 13.30
N ARG A 285 9.60 2.54 13.21
CA ARG A 285 9.38 1.22 13.84
C ARG A 285 9.20 1.28 15.36
N THR A 286 9.83 2.25 16.00
CA THR A 286 9.81 2.43 17.45
C THR A 286 8.75 3.41 17.94
N LEU A 287 8.09 4.12 17.02
CA LEU A 287 7.11 5.15 17.34
C LEU A 287 5.94 5.05 16.36
N MET A 288 4.90 4.39 16.78
CA MET A 288 3.67 4.27 15.98
C MET A 288 2.82 5.55 16.13
N VAL A 289 2.10 5.88 15.07
CA VAL A 289 1.11 6.97 15.09
C VAL A 289 -0.12 6.46 15.83
N PRO A 290 -0.54 7.07 16.98
CA PRO A 290 -1.59 6.51 17.82
C PRO A 290 -2.91 6.27 17.13
N PHE A 291 -3.30 7.12 16.18
CA PHE A 291 -4.50 6.93 15.37
C PHE A 291 -4.44 5.66 14.54
N LEU A 292 -3.30 5.37 13.91
CA LEU A 292 -3.12 4.18 13.10
C LEU A 292 -3.08 2.93 13.99
N GLU A 293 -2.35 2.99 15.09
CA GLU A 293 -2.21 1.88 16.04
C GLU A 293 -3.56 1.48 16.65
N MET A 294 -4.36 2.45 17.07
CA MET A 294 -5.68 2.22 17.66
C MET A 294 -6.65 1.52 16.69
N PHE A 295 -6.49 1.75 15.38
CA PHE A 295 -7.27 1.08 14.34
C PHE A 295 -6.53 -0.09 13.68
N ASP A 296 -5.73 -0.82 14.48
CA ASP A 296 -5.08 -2.07 14.12
C ASP A 296 -4.09 -1.97 12.93
N TYR A 297 -3.38 -0.84 12.82
CA TYR A 297 -2.29 -0.76 11.85
C TYR A 297 -1.21 -1.80 12.18
N THR A 298 -0.74 -2.48 11.16
CA THR A 298 0.21 -3.60 11.31
C THR A 298 1.56 -3.12 11.84
N ASN A 299 2.14 -3.88 12.79
CA ASN A 299 3.52 -3.68 13.19
C ASN A 299 4.46 -3.88 12.00
N THR A 300 5.23 -2.84 11.64
CA THR A 300 6.14 -2.87 10.50
C THR A 300 7.38 -3.75 10.70
N ALA A 301 7.57 -4.30 11.90
CA ALA A 301 8.67 -5.22 12.22
C ALA A 301 8.38 -6.66 11.79
N GLU A 302 7.12 -7.02 11.54
CA GLU A 302 6.66 -8.37 11.28
C GLU A 302 5.93 -8.46 9.93
N SER A 303 6.01 -9.63 9.29
CA SER A 303 5.21 -9.93 8.11
C SER A 303 3.90 -10.58 8.55
N VAL A 304 2.78 -9.96 8.20
CA VAL A 304 1.45 -10.41 8.60
C VAL A 304 0.63 -10.74 7.36
N GLY A 305 0.04 -11.92 7.32
CA GLY A 305 -0.79 -12.38 6.19
C GLY A 305 -2.13 -11.67 6.10
N THR A 306 -2.69 -11.29 7.26
CA THR A 306 -3.97 -10.60 7.37
C THR A 306 -3.88 -9.58 8.49
N ARG A 307 -4.34 -8.35 8.27
CA ARG A 307 -4.43 -7.36 9.35
C ARG A 307 -5.46 -7.81 10.38
N PRO A 308 -5.17 -7.71 11.67
CA PRO A 308 -6.18 -7.88 12.70
C PRO A 308 -7.27 -6.81 12.54
N VAL A 309 -8.48 -7.12 12.91
CA VAL A 309 -9.59 -6.16 12.99
C VAL A 309 -10.26 -6.35 14.34
N THR A 310 -10.07 -5.37 15.22
CA THR A 310 -10.69 -5.35 16.56
C THR A 310 -11.80 -4.31 16.60
N THR A 311 -12.77 -4.50 17.48
CA THR A 311 -13.79 -3.51 17.81
C THR A 311 -13.76 -3.31 19.31
N VAL A 312 -13.13 -2.22 19.76
CA VAL A 312 -12.89 -1.93 21.17
C VAL A 312 -13.30 -0.50 21.51
N ALA A 313 -13.76 -0.29 22.74
CA ALA A 313 -14.21 1.02 23.22
C ALA A 313 -13.19 2.17 23.03
N PRO A 314 -11.87 1.96 23.20
CA PRO A 314 -10.88 3.02 22.96
C PRO A 314 -10.89 3.60 21.54
N GLN A 315 -11.33 2.85 20.52
CA GLN A 315 -11.45 3.38 19.16
C GLN A 315 -12.50 4.49 19.07
N ALA A 316 -13.68 4.27 19.64
CA ALA A 316 -14.73 5.28 19.70
C ALA A 316 -14.29 6.51 20.55
N LEU A 317 -13.61 6.27 21.67
CA LEU A 317 -13.06 7.33 22.51
C LEU A 317 -12.01 8.16 21.77
N LEU A 318 -11.15 7.53 20.99
CA LEU A 318 -10.18 8.24 20.16
C LEU A 318 -10.87 9.15 19.13
N LEU A 319 -11.88 8.64 18.43
CA LEU A 319 -12.61 9.45 17.44
C LEU A 319 -13.37 10.62 18.08
N LEU A 320 -13.86 10.48 19.31
CA LEU A 320 -14.55 11.55 20.01
C LEU A 320 -13.59 12.61 20.57
N ASN A 321 -12.41 12.18 21.06
CA ASN A 321 -11.54 13.05 21.87
C ASN A 321 -10.28 13.52 21.15
N SER A 322 -9.87 12.87 20.02
CA SER A 322 -8.63 13.27 19.35
C SER A 322 -8.73 14.66 18.74
N GLU A 323 -7.64 15.42 18.84
CA GLU A 323 -7.49 16.73 18.19
C GLU A 323 -7.79 16.62 16.68
N PHE A 324 -7.27 15.58 16.03
CA PHE A 324 -7.48 15.34 14.61
C PHE A 324 -8.96 15.21 14.22
N ALA A 325 -9.73 14.39 14.95
CA ALA A 325 -11.16 14.20 14.64
C ALA A 325 -11.98 15.49 14.89
N ASN A 326 -11.66 16.20 15.97
CA ASN A 326 -12.31 17.47 16.29
C ASN A 326 -12.03 18.55 15.25
N GLU A 327 -10.78 18.70 14.81
CA GLU A 327 -10.41 19.61 13.71
C GLU A 327 -11.15 19.25 12.39
N ARG A 328 -11.31 17.95 12.11
CA ARG A 328 -12.05 17.53 10.90
C ARG A 328 -13.53 17.85 11.04
N ALA A 329 -14.13 17.68 12.23
CA ALA A 329 -15.52 18.06 12.50
C ALA A 329 -15.74 19.57 12.33
N VAL A 330 -14.82 20.42 12.80
CA VAL A 330 -14.84 21.88 12.58
C VAL A 330 -14.81 22.20 11.08
N ALA A 331 -13.87 21.60 10.35
CA ALA A 331 -13.72 21.82 8.91
C ALA A 331 -14.97 21.36 8.13
N LEU A 332 -15.52 20.18 8.50
CA LEU A 332 -16.73 19.64 7.90
C LEU A 332 -17.96 20.55 8.16
N ALA A 333 -18.10 21.06 9.39
CA ALA A 333 -19.17 22.00 9.72
C ALA A 333 -19.06 23.30 8.89
N GLY A 334 -17.85 23.83 8.72
CA GLY A 334 -17.59 24.98 7.84
C GLY A 334 -17.97 24.70 6.38
N ARG A 335 -17.57 23.53 5.87
CA ARG A 335 -17.93 23.08 4.52
C ARG A 335 -19.43 22.96 4.31
N VAL A 336 -20.11 22.31 5.24
CA VAL A 336 -21.57 22.11 5.20
C VAL A 336 -22.31 23.46 5.19
N ARG A 337 -21.89 24.44 6.03
CA ARG A 337 -22.44 25.78 6.03
C ARG A 337 -22.22 26.50 4.70
N GLY A 338 -21.01 26.42 4.16
CA GLY A 338 -20.71 27.06 2.89
C GLY A 338 -21.49 26.50 1.72
N GLU A 339 -21.76 25.18 1.72
CA GLU A 339 -22.42 24.49 0.63
C GLU A 339 -23.97 24.46 0.75
N ALA A 340 -24.51 24.46 1.97
CA ALA A 340 -25.95 24.33 2.22
C ALA A 340 -26.62 25.62 2.72
N GLY A 341 -25.86 26.65 3.08
CA GLY A 341 -26.36 27.88 3.66
C GLY A 341 -26.93 27.73 5.09
N PRO A 342 -27.83 28.63 5.54
CA PRO A 342 -28.28 28.66 6.92
C PRO A 342 -29.39 27.64 7.25
N ASP A 343 -30.01 27.02 6.25
CA ASP A 343 -31.10 26.06 6.43
C ASP A 343 -30.61 24.76 7.07
N ARG A 344 -31.09 24.49 8.29
CA ARG A 344 -30.68 23.30 9.06
C ARG A 344 -31.01 21.97 8.37
N THR A 345 -32.16 21.90 7.68
CA THR A 345 -32.52 20.66 6.97
C THR A 345 -31.61 20.39 5.80
N LYS A 346 -31.27 21.43 5.04
CA LYS A 346 -30.29 21.33 3.95
C LYS A 346 -28.90 21.02 4.47
N GLN A 347 -28.51 21.59 5.62
CA GLN A 347 -27.21 21.26 6.26
C GLN A 347 -27.15 19.79 6.67
N ILE A 348 -28.21 19.25 7.27
CA ILE A 348 -28.26 17.82 7.66
C ILE A 348 -28.20 16.94 6.40
N ASP A 349 -29.01 17.21 5.39
CA ASP A 349 -28.99 16.44 4.14
C ASP A 349 -27.62 16.50 3.47
N ARG A 350 -27.00 17.68 3.42
CA ARG A 350 -25.65 17.84 2.84
C ARG A 350 -24.59 17.06 3.62
N LEU A 351 -24.64 17.09 4.94
CA LEU A 351 -23.74 16.33 5.81
C LEU A 351 -23.82 14.83 5.53
N PHE A 352 -25.03 14.28 5.46
CA PHE A 352 -25.24 12.85 5.17
C PHE A 352 -24.78 12.47 3.76
N ARG A 353 -25.02 13.33 2.75
CA ARG A 353 -24.49 13.09 1.40
C ARG A 353 -22.97 13.11 1.33
N LEU A 354 -22.32 13.97 2.09
CA LEU A 354 -20.87 14.03 2.15
C LEU A 354 -20.28 12.79 2.86
N ALA A 355 -20.90 12.38 3.98
CA ALA A 355 -20.38 11.30 4.80
C ALA A 355 -20.75 9.90 4.26
N PHE A 356 -21.97 9.71 3.74
CA PHE A 356 -22.53 8.40 3.40
C PHE A 356 -22.97 8.26 1.94
N GLY A 357 -22.91 9.33 1.14
CA GLY A 357 -23.34 9.30 -0.26
C GLY A 357 -24.88 9.27 -0.45
N ARG A 358 -25.66 9.35 0.61
CA ARG A 358 -27.13 9.32 0.60
C ARG A 358 -27.76 10.50 1.35
N ALA A 359 -29.02 10.75 1.12
CA ALA A 359 -29.80 11.69 1.92
C ALA A 359 -30.04 11.17 3.34
N ALA A 360 -30.23 12.08 4.29
CA ALA A 360 -30.66 11.72 5.63
C ALA A 360 -32.09 11.16 5.62
N LYS A 361 -32.35 10.11 6.39
CA LYS A 361 -33.70 9.57 6.61
C LYS A 361 -34.50 10.51 7.49
N ALA A 362 -35.84 10.33 7.55
CA ALA A 362 -36.73 11.20 8.32
C ALA A 362 -36.44 11.18 9.84
N ASP A 363 -36.18 10.02 10.39
CA ASP A 363 -35.78 9.80 11.78
C ASP A 363 -34.41 10.41 12.09
N GLU A 364 -33.42 10.21 11.22
CA GLU A 364 -32.08 10.80 11.33
C GLU A 364 -32.16 12.34 11.31
N THR A 365 -32.99 12.91 10.40
CA THR A 365 -33.21 14.35 10.32
C THR A 365 -33.84 14.89 11.62
N THR A 366 -34.79 14.14 12.19
CA THR A 366 -35.45 14.53 13.45
C THR A 366 -34.46 14.51 14.62
N LEU A 367 -33.64 13.46 14.73
CA LEU A 367 -32.60 13.34 15.77
C LEU A 367 -31.55 14.44 15.63
N ALA A 368 -31.09 14.69 14.40
CA ALA A 368 -30.07 15.71 14.11
C ALA A 368 -30.61 17.11 14.48
N LYS A 369 -31.89 17.45 14.14
CA LYS A 369 -32.52 18.71 14.53
C LYS A 369 -32.57 18.87 16.05
N ARG A 370 -32.98 17.82 16.78
CA ARG A 370 -32.99 17.85 18.27
C ARG A 370 -31.60 18.14 18.83
N LEU A 371 -30.54 17.59 18.24
CA LEU A 371 -29.16 17.86 18.66
C LEU A 371 -28.76 19.31 18.37
N LEU A 372 -29.12 19.84 17.20
CA LEU A 372 -28.85 21.23 16.81
C LEU A 372 -29.63 22.25 17.67
N ASP A 373 -30.79 21.85 18.21
CA ASP A 373 -31.63 22.71 19.08
C ASP A 373 -31.20 22.64 20.56
N ARG A 374 -30.42 21.64 20.97
CA ARG A 374 -29.92 21.59 22.34
C ARG A 374 -29.04 22.80 22.63
N ARG A 375 -29.27 23.44 23.78
CA ARG A 375 -28.31 24.41 24.34
C ARG A 375 -27.02 23.66 24.71
N VAL A 376 -26.08 23.69 23.82
CA VAL A 376 -24.72 23.16 24.09
C VAL A 376 -24.01 24.13 25.02
N GLN A 377 -23.07 23.63 25.84
CA GLN A 377 -22.26 24.46 26.74
C GLN A 377 -21.70 25.68 25.99
N LYS A 378 -21.66 26.83 26.69
CA LYS A 378 -21.18 28.11 26.14
C LYS A 378 -19.85 27.91 25.41
N GLY A 379 -19.85 28.09 24.08
CA GLY A 379 -18.65 27.96 23.25
C GLY A 379 -18.59 26.76 22.28
N THR A 380 -19.52 25.80 22.36
CA THR A 380 -19.55 24.66 21.44
C THR A 380 -20.53 24.91 20.30
N ASP A 381 -20.10 24.72 19.06
CA ASP A 381 -20.94 24.82 17.87
C ASP A 381 -21.77 23.53 17.69
N PRO A 382 -23.12 23.60 17.71
CA PRO A 382 -23.97 22.41 17.56
C PRO A 382 -23.74 21.66 16.25
N LEU A 383 -23.47 22.36 15.14
CA LEU A 383 -23.19 21.71 13.86
C LEU A 383 -21.85 20.96 13.88
N GLN A 384 -20.83 21.51 14.55
CA GLN A 384 -19.58 20.79 14.77
C GLN A 384 -19.81 19.51 15.57
N SER A 385 -20.62 19.58 16.64
CA SER A 385 -20.97 18.38 17.43
C SER A 385 -21.69 17.34 16.59
N LEU A 386 -22.66 17.74 15.73
CA LEU A 386 -23.32 16.84 14.81
C LEU A 386 -22.34 16.22 13.81
N CYS A 387 -21.42 17.01 13.26
CA CYS A 387 -20.38 16.49 12.37
C CYS A 387 -19.50 15.45 13.07
N LEU A 388 -19.08 15.70 14.32
CA LEU A 388 -18.30 14.75 15.10
C LEU A 388 -19.08 13.45 15.35
N VAL A 389 -20.37 13.53 15.68
CA VAL A 389 -21.25 12.36 15.83
C VAL A 389 -21.30 11.56 14.52
N VAL A 390 -21.52 12.22 13.38
CA VAL A 390 -21.61 11.56 12.06
C VAL A 390 -20.30 10.85 11.71
N LEU A 391 -19.13 11.45 11.97
CA LEU A 391 -17.82 10.81 11.77
C LEU A 391 -17.58 9.60 12.71
N ASN A 392 -18.36 9.44 13.76
CA ASN A 392 -18.32 8.32 14.70
C ASN A 392 -19.37 7.24 14.43
N LEU A 393 -20.29 7.43 13.49
CA LEU A 393 -21.28 6.40 13.16
C LEU A 393 -20.65 5.19 12.49
N ASN A 394 -21.18 4.01 12.77
CA ASN A 394 -20.72 2.79 12.13
C ASN A 394 -20.76 2.88 10.61
N GLU A 395 -21.79 3.52 10.03
CA GLU A 395 -21.91 3.74 8.58
C GLU A 395 -20.74 4.56 7.98
N PHE A 396 -20.02 5.35 8.80
CA PHE A 396 -18.80 6.05 8.35
C PHE A 396 -17.55 5.18 8.40
N ILE A 397 -17.51 4.22 9.32
CA ILE A 397 -16.31 3.42 9.64
C ILE A 397 -16.35 2.06 8.95
N TYR A 398 -17.55 1.55 8.66
CA TYR A 398 -17.75 0.25 8.02
C TYR A 398 -18.26 0.43 6.58
N VAL A 399 -17.84 -0.46 5.71
CA VAL A 399 -18.30 -0.58 4.33
C VAL A 399 -19.25 -1.75 4.23
N ASP A 400 -20.39 -1.47 3.63
CA ASP A 400 -21.48 -2.40 3.35
C ASP A 400 -21.41 -2.91 1.90
#